data_7e4a63ddfc6e95e998ee6c33ecc1b4c1
#
_entry.id   7e4a63ddfc6e95e998ee6c33ecc1b4c1
#
_cell.length_a   1.000
_cell.length_b   1.000
_cell.length_c   1.000
_cell.angle_alpha   90.00
_cell.angle_beta   90.00
_cell.angle_gamma   90.00
#
_symmetry.space_group_name_H-M   'P 1'
#
loop_
_entity.id
_entity.type
_entity.pdbx_description
1 polymer ?
#
loop_
_entity_poly.entity_id
_entity_poly.type
_entity_poly.pdbx_seq_one_letter_code
_entity_poly.pdbx_strand_id
1 'polypeptide(L)'
;MAKINEITREKWILDSFPEWGTWLNEEIEEEIVEPNSFAMWWLGCVGIWIKSCENTNICIDLWCGNGKRTKKTKNMVAGHQMANMAGVRKLQPNLRASPFVIDPFAIKKVDAILSTHYHNDHIDINVAAAILQNIKKPIPFIGPKYSVEKWIEWGVPAERCKIVKPGDSIKIKDVEIIAVDSFDRTCLVTTPPEDLRNTVPDMDVKAVNYIIKTSGGNIYHSGDSHYSIYFAKHGKDYDIDVAFAAYGENPVGIADKMTSIDVLRMAEALKCKVIIPIHYDVWTNFMADTREIEVLYKMKKDRLQYKFKPFIWEVGGKYVYPRDKDLTHYHHPRGFEDCFEHEQNIPFRAML
;
A
#
# COMPACT_ATOMS: atom_id res chain seq x y z
N MET A 1 -6.74 22.37 -11.54
CA MET A 1 -6.22 21.32 -10.62
C MET A 1 -5.35 21.94 -9.57
N ALA A 2 -5.36 21.42 -8.34
CA ALA A 2 -4.47 21.90 -7.27
C ALA A 2 -3.00 21.67 -7.67
N LYS A 3 -2.15 22.58 -7.26
CA LYS A 3 -0.69 22.51 -7.46
C LYS A 3 0.00 22.33 -6.12
N ILE A 4 1.15 21.67 -6.11
CA ILE A 4 1.92 21.36 -4.89
C ILE A 4 2.29 22.59 -4.07
N ASN A 5 2.47 23.76 -4.69
CA ASN A 5 2.77 25.01 -4.00
C ASN A 5 1.56 25.62 -3.24
N GLU A 6 0.35 25.11 -3.47
CA GLU A 6 -0.86 25.48 -2.76
C GLU A 6 -1.15 24.59 -1.55
N ILE A 7 -0.40 23.50 -1.42
CA ILE A 7 -0.54 22.49 -0.37
C ILE A 7 0.33 22.87 0.82
N THR A 8 -0.29 22.96 2.01
CA THR A 8 0.41 23.22 3.28
C THR A 8 -0.01 22.23 4.35
N ARG A 9 0.82 22.08 5.38
CA ARG A 9 0.52 21.19 6.51
C ARG A 9 -0.76 21.62 7.23
N GLU A 10 -0.98 22.91 7.39
CA GLU A 10 -2.17 23.44 8.08
C GLU A 10 -3.46 23.06 7.33
N LYS A 11 -3.48 23.21 6.00
CA LYS A 11 -4.61 22.78 5.19
C LYS A 11 -4.84 21.28 5.28
N TRP A 12 -3.75 20.50 5.22
CA TRP A 12 -3.82 19.05 5.34
C TRP A 12 -4.39 18.62 6.70
N ILE A 13 -3.94 19.22 7.81
CA ILE A 13 -4.46 18.92 9.15
C ILE A 13 -5.97 19.21 9.23
N LEU A 14 -6.41 20.36 8.68
CA LEU A 14 -7.83 20.73 8.69
C LEU A 14 -8.71 19.80 7.84
N ASP A 15 -8.14 19.18 6.81
CA ASP A 15 -8.86 18.26 5.93
C ASP A 15 -8.85 16.81 6.44
N SER A 16 -7.77 16.37 7.08
CA SER A 16 -7.53 14.98 7.44
C SER A 16 -7.80 14.69 8.92
N PHE A 17 -7.62 15.68 9.82
CA PHE A 17 -7.72 15.48 11.27
C PHE A 17 -6.87 14.27 11.73
N PRO A 18 -5.53 14.31 11.54
CA PRO A 18 -4.66 13.16 11.81
C PRO A 18 -4.65 12.81 13.30
N GLU A 19 -4.77 11.53 13.61
CA GLU A 19 -4.91 11.04 14.99
C GLU A 19 -3.56 10.76 15.66
N TRP A 20 -2.57 10.29 14.88
CA TRP A 20 -1.28 9.81 15.41
C TRP A 20 -0.19 10.88 15.52
N GLY A 21 -0.43 12.08 14.99
CA GLY A 21 0.58 13.14 14.96
C GLY A 21 1.86 12.70 14.23
N THR A 22 3.01 12.84 14.89
CA THR A 22 4.35 12.53 14.33
C THR A 22 4.98 11.26 14.92
N TRP A 23 4.27 10.52 15.76
CA TRP A 23 4.85 9.40 16.49
C TRP A 23 5.45 8.34 15.55
N LEU A 24 4.73 7.94 14.51
CA LEU A 24 5.24 6.96 13.56
C LEU A 24 6.41 7.50 12.72
N ASN A 25 6.42 8.81 12.44
CA ASN A 25 7.56 9.46 11.77
C ASN A 25 8.84 9.29 12.59
N GLU A 26 8.74 9.49 13.91
CA GLU A 26 9.86 9.40 14.85
C GLU A 26 10.31 7.94 14.99
N GLU A 27 9.37 6.98 15.14
CA GLU A 27 9.69 5.55 15.18
C GLU A 27 10.44 5.10 13.92
N ILE A 28 9.97 5.50 12.72
CA ILE A 28 10.65 5.16 11.47
C ILE A 28 12.05 5.80 11.40
N GLU A 29 12.19 7.05 11.83
CA GLU A 29 13.46 7.76 11.80
C GLU A 29 14.48 7.10 12.72
N GLU A 30 14.10 6.74 13.94
CA GLU A 30 14.95 6.18 14.99
C GLU A 30 15.26 4.70 14.82
N GLU A 31 14.45 3.95 14.07
CA GLU A 31 14.64 2.51 13.89
C GLU A 31 16.02 2.18 13.32
N ILE A 32 16.72 1.29 14.01
CA ILE A 32 17.99 0.71 13.57
C ILE A 32 17.73 -0.72 13.11
N VAL A 33 17.87 -0.94 11.82
CA VAL A 33 17.65 -2.26 11.21
C VAL A 33 18.91 -3.08 11.27
N GLU A 34 18.82 -4.29 11.83
CA GLU A 34 19.94 -5.21 11.95
C GLU A 34 20.45 -5.68 10.56
N PRO A 35 21.75 -6.04 10.45
CA PRO A 35 22.30 -6.62 9.22
C PRO A 35 21.48 -7.81 8.71
N ASN A 36 21.36 -7.94 7.39
CA ASN A 36 20.57 -8.98 6.73
C ASN A 36 19.08 -8.98 7.14
N SER A 37 18.57 -7.82 7.47
CA SER A 37 17.15 -7.59 7.80
C SER A 37 16.62 -6.38 7.04
N PHE A 38 15.29 -6.24 7.03
CA PHE A 38 14.60 -5.00 6.67
C PHE A 38 13.42 -4.79 7.62
N ALA A 39 13.10 -3.54 7.86
CA ALA A 39 11.92 -3.14 8.60
C ALA A 39 10.87 -2.54 7.66
N MET A 40 9.59 -2.77 7.97
CA MET A 40 8.47 -2.22 7.21
C MET A 40 7.41 -1.68 8.16
N TRP A 41 6.64 -0.68 7.68
CA TRP A 41 5.47 -0.14 8.36
C TRP A 41 4.31 -0.05 7.38
N TRP A 42 3.14 -0.48 7.80
CA TRP A 42 1.93 -0.32 7.00
C TRP A 42 1.27 1.03 7.28
N LEU A 43 1.16 1.85 6.25
CA LEU A 43 0.70 3.24 6.36
C LEU A 43 -0.79 3.42 6.02
N GLY A 44 -1.50 2.30 5.85
CA GLY A 44 -2.90 2.24 5.39
C GLY A 44 -3.01 2.10 3.87
N CYS A 45 -4.16 1.65 3.39
CA CYS A 45 -4.37 1.25 2.00
C CYS A 45 -3.36 0.19 1.58
N VAL A 46 -2.57 0.45 0.57
CA VAL A 46 -1.40 -0.35 0.20
C VAL A 46 -0.08 0.37 0.49
N GLY A 47 -0.13 1.47 1.24
CA GLY A 47 1.03 2.28 1.59
C GLY A 47 2.00 1.54 2.49
N ILE A 48 3.23 1.32 2.03
CA ILE A 48 4.27 0.62 2.79
C ILE A 48 5.54 1.48 2.84
N TRP A 49 6.08 1.64 4.04
CA TRP A 49 7.42 2.15 4.25
C TRP A 49 8.38 0.98 4.45
N ILE A 50 9.50 0.99 3.73
CA ILE A 50 10.55 -0.03 3.81
C ILE A 50 11.85 0.65 4.20
N LYS A 51 12.54 0.11 5.21
CA LYS A 51 13.86 0.56 5.64
C LYS A 51 14.84 -0.59 5.62
N SER A 52 15.93 -0.44 4.85
CA SER A 52 17.00 -1.45 4.80
C SER A 52 17.98 -1.28 5.97
N CYS A 53 18.85 -2.27 6.18
CA CYS A 53 19.89 -2.21 7.20
C CYS A 53 20.95 -1.12 6.92
N GLU A 54 21.13 -0.69 5.66
CA GLU A 54 21.97 0.43 5.27
C GLU A 54 21.23 1.78 5.37
N ASN A 55 20.07 1.78 6.05
CA ASN A 55 19.25 2.95 6.27
C ASN A 55 18.73 3.61 4.96
N THR A 56 18.46 2.80 3.93
CA THR A 56 17.74 3.24 2.74
C THR A 56 16.25 3.18 3.03
N ASN A 57 15.56 4.27 2.77
CA ASN A 57 14.13 4.43 3.05
C ASN A 57 13.36 4.54 1.73
N ILE A 58 12.51 3.58 1.45
CA ILE A 58 11.63 3.52 0.27
C ILE A 58 10.19 3.60 0.75
N CYS A 59 9.41 4.47 0.14
CA CYS A 59 7.98 4.57 0.42
C CYS A 59 7.17 4.27 -0.84
N ILE A 60 6.24 3.33 -0.76
CA ILE A 60 5.38 2.88 -1.86
C ILE A 60 3.95 3.27 -1.54
N ASP A 61 3.23 3.87 -2.51
CA ASP A 61 1.80 4.17 -2.45
C ASP A 61 1.34 4.89 -1.17
N LEU A 62 2.15 5.83 -0.66
CA LEU A 62 1.78 6.60 0.52
C LEU A 62 0.61 7.53 0.21
N TRP A 63 -0.51 7.29 0.90
CA TRP A 63 -1.71 8.07 0.77
C TRP A 63 -2.10 8.76 2.08
N CYS A 64 -2.09 10.07 2.06
CA CYS A 64 -2.46 10.95 3.18
C CYS A 64 -3.71 11.80 2.87
N GLY A 65 -4.44 11.47 1.83
CA GLY A 65 -5.71 12.12 1.48
C GLY A 65 -6.86 11.66 2.37
N ASN A 66 -7.85 12.54 2.57
CA ASN A 66 -8.99 12.27 3.45
C ASN A 66 -10.04 11.32 2.88
N GLY A 67 -9.97 10.95 1.61
CA GLY A 67 -10.92 10.06 0.95
C GLY A 67 -12.35 10.60 0.83
N LYS A 68 -12.61 11.83 1.29
CA LYS A 68 -13.94 12.42 1.19
C LYS A 68 -14.29 12.70 -0.25
N ARG A 69 -15.45 12.22 -0.69
CA ARG A 69 -16.04 12.67 -1.94
C ARG A 69 -16.73 14.01 -1.73
N THR A 70 -16.58 14.87 -2.71
CA THR A 70 -17.15 16.21 -2.65
C THR A 70 -18.68 16.16 -2.53
N LYS A 71 -19.23 17.05 -1.73
CA LYS A 71 -20.67 17.19 -1.45
C LYS A 71 -21.56 17.40 -2.70
N LYS A 72 -20.98 17.55 -3.90
CA LYS A 72 -21.69 17.98 -5.11
C LYS A 72 -22.15 16.83 -6.01
N THR A 73 -21.64 15.63 -5.88
CA THR A 73 -22.02 14.51 -6.75
C THR A 73 -22.98 13.56 -6.04
N LYS A 74 -24.24 13.64 -6.40
CA LYS A 74 -25.28 12.69 -5.96
C LYS A 74 -25.19 11.35 -6.69
N ASN A 75 -24.52 11.30 -7.83
CA ASN A 75 -24.39 10.15 -8.72
C ASN A 75 -22.93 9.88 -9.04
N MET A 76 -22.65 8.64 -9.39
CA MET A 76 -21.34 8.23 -9.87
C MET A 76 -20.97 9.00 -11.13
N VAL A 77 -19.79 9.59 -11.16
CA VAL A 77 -19.30 10.30 -12.35
C VAL A 77 -19.19 9.29 -13.49
N ALA A 78 -19.58 9.71 -14.70
CA ALA A 78 -19.38 8.89 -15.90
C ALA A 78 -17.90 8.50 -16.01
N GLY A 79 -17.64 7.21 -16.26
CA GLY A 79 -16.29 6.66 -16.30
C GLY A 79 -15.69 6.26 -14.94
N HIS A 80 -16.44 6.40 -13.83
CA HIS A 80 -15.98 5.86 -12.57
C HIS A 80 -15.83 4.32 -12.66
N GLN A 81 -14.74 3.78 -12.16
CA GLN A 81 -14.42 2.34 -12.25
C GLN A 81 -15.57 1.45 -11.80
N MET A 82 -16.22 1.75 -10.68
CA MET A 82 -17.35 0.96 -10.17
C MET A 82 -18.57 1.01 -11.09
N ALA A 83 -18.80 2.12 -11.80
CA ALA A 83 -19.84 2.19 -12.80
C ALA A 83 -19.50 1.32 -14.02
N ASN A 84 -18.25 1.31 -14.43
CA ASN A 84 -17.77 0.50 -15.56
C ASN A 84 -17.78 -0.99 -15.25
N MET A 85 -17.41 -1.38 -14.02
CA MET A 85 -17.31 -2.79 -13.63
C MET A 85 -18.66 -3.39 -13.23
N ALA A 86 -19.51 -2.63 -12.57
CA ALA A 86 -20.69 -3.17 -11.89
C ALA A 86 -22.01 -2.50 -12.27
N GLY A 87 -21.99 -1.48 -13.11
CA GLY A 87 -23.18 -0.70 -13.41
C GLY A 87 -23.78 0.00 -12.20
N VAL A 88 -23.00 0.25 -11.16
CA VAL A 88 -23.46 0.89 -9.93
C VAL A 88 -23.87 2.32 -10.21
N ARG A 89 -25.12 2.65 -9.93
CA ARG A 89 -25.73 3.93 -10.25
C ARG A 89 -25.74 4.95 -9.11
N LYS A 90 -25.57 4.49 -7.87
CA LYS A 90 -25.50 5.35 -6.68
C LYS A 90 -24.13 5.26 -6.06
N LEU A 91 -23.53 6.43 -5.86
CA LEU A 91 -22.34 6.55 -5.06
C LEU A 91 -22.65 6.33 -3.60
N GLN A 92 -21.96 5.37 -3.02
CA GLN A 92 -21.71 5.37 -1.58
C GLN A 92 -20.57 6.37 -1.30
N PRO A 93 -20.61 7.12 -0.20
CA PRO A 93 -19.46 7.96 0.15
C PRO A 93 -18.24 7.08 0.41
N ASN A 94 -17.16 7.31 -0.33
CA ASN A 94 -15.86 6.71 -0.03
C ASN A 94 -15.24 7.46 1.15
N LEU A 95 -15.59 7.06 2.35
CA LEU A 95 -14.98 7.59 3.55
C LEU A 95 -13.78 6.70 3.90
N ARG A 96 -12.64 7.32 4.09
CA ARG A 96 -11.46 6.65 4.60
C ARG A 96 -11.77 6.05 5.97
N ALA A 97 -11.50 4.76 6.16
CA ALA A 97 -11.67 4.05 7.41
C ALA A 97 -10.34 3.94 8.18
N SER A 98 -9.23 3.78 7.46
CA SER A 98 -7.91 3.68 8.08
C SER A 98 -7.46 5.01 8.70
N PRO A 99 -6.81 4.98 9.88
CA PRO A 99 -6.29 6.17 10.54
C PRO A 99 -5.17 6.83 9.73
N PHE A 100 -4.89 8.11 10.02
CA PHE A 100 -3.70 8.81 9.53
C PHE A 100 -2.56 8.56 10.52
N VAL A 101 -1.74 7.57 10.24
CA VAL A 101 -0.66 7.13 11.15
C VAL A 101 0.65 7.88 10.95
N ILE A 102 0.80 8.61 9.84
CA ILE A 102 2.01 9.36 9.51
C ILE A 102 1.66 10.78 9.07
N ASP A 103 2.45 11.76 9.50
CA ASP A 103 2.39 13.13 9.01
C ASP A 103 3.35 13.28 7.81
N PRO A 104 2.87 13.46 6.59
CA PRO A 104 3.74 13.59 5.42
C PRO A 104 4.68 14.81 5.53
N PHE A 105 4.26 15.87 6.22
CA PHE A 105 5.06 17.09 6.42
C PHE A 105 6.11 16.97 7.55
N ALA A 106 6.10 15.85 8.30
CA ALA A 106 7.13 15.52 9.27
C ALA A 106 8.16 14.51 8.75
N ILE A 107 8.04 14.06 7.49
CA ILE A 107 9.03 13.19 6.87
C ILE A 107 10.33 13.97 6.65
N LYS A 108 11.41 13.56 7.32
CA LYS A 108 12.73 14.18 7.23
C LYS A 108 13.68 13.43 6.29
N LYS A 109 13.44 12.12 6.10
CA LYS A 109 14.31 11.25 5.34
C LYS A 109 13.52 10.20 4.58
N VAL A 110 13.67 10.23 3.27
CA VAL A 110 13.23 9.18 2.33
C VAL A 110 14.17 9.22 1.14
N ASP A 111 14.39 8.09 0.50
CA ASP A 111 15.34 7.98 -0.62
C ASP A 111 14.65 7.78 -1.97
N ALA A 112 13.41 7.29 -1.97
CA ALA A 112 12.54 7.24 -3.16
C ALA A 112 11.07 7.15 -2.75
N ILE A 113 10.21 7.75 -3.60
CA ILE A 113 8.75 7.59 -3.55
C ILE A 113 8.34 6.78 -4.76
N LEU A 114 7.62 5.69 -4.53
CA LEU A 114 7.12 4.80 -5.57
C LEU A 114 5.60 4.88 -5.65
N SER A 115 5.07 4.69 -6.85
CA SER A 115 3.64 4.47 -7.09
C SER A 115 3.45 3.24 -7.94
N THR A 116 2.54 2.34 -7.53
CA THR A 116 2.14 1.20 -8.36
C THR A 116 1.24 1.64 -9.50
N HIS A 117 0.39 2.64 -9.28
CA HIS A 117 -0.52 3.21 -10.28
C HIS A 117 -1.06 4.58 -9.86
N TYR A 118 -1.83 5.22 -10.70
CA TYR A 118 -2.20 6.64 -10.61
C TYR A 118 -3.52 6.94 -9.87
N HIS A 119 -4.19 5.97 -9.24
CA HIS A 119 -5.38 6.25 -8.43
C HIS A 119 -5.05 7.13 -7.23
N ASN A 120 -6.04 7.89 -6.75
CA ASN A 120 -5.81 8.93 -5.74
C ASN A 120 -5.49 8.37 -4.34
N ASP A 121 -5.73 7.11 -4.10
CA ASP A 121 -5.37 6.39 -2.87
C ASP A 121 -3.99 5.71 -2.95
N HIS A 122 -3.26 5.90 -4.06
CA HIS A 122 -1.89 5.40 -4.29
C HIS A 122 -0.90 6.51 -4.62
N ILE A 123 -1.39 7.65 -5.09
CA ILE A 123 -0.57 8.82 -5.42
C ILE A 123 -1.22 10.05 -4.79
N ASP A 124 -0.49 10.77 -3.96
CA ASP A 124 -1.03 11.84 -3.12
C ASP A 124 -0.28 13.15 -3.31
N ILE A 125 -1.04 14.22 -3.56
CA ILE A 125 -0.49 15.57 -3.76
C ILE A 125 0.10 16.14 -2.45
N ASN A 126 -0.47 15.78 -1.28
CA ASN A 126 0.05 16.24 0.01
C ASN A 126 1.42 15.62 0.28
N VAL A 127 1.57 14.33 -0.05
CA VAL A 127 2.86 13.64 0.06
C VAL A 127 3.89 14.26 -0.90
N ALA A 128 3.52 14.48 -2.17
CA ALA A 128 4.42 15.09 -3.14
C ALA A 128 4.86 16.49 -2.70
N ALA A 129 3.92 17.32 -2.23
CA ALA A 129 4.22 18.65 -1.72
C ALA A 129 5.15 18.61 -0.49
N ALA A 130 4.84 17.77 0.50
CA ALA A 130 5.63 17.62 1.71
C ALA A 130 7.06 17.18 1.43
N ILE A 131 7.24 16.20 0.55
CA ILE A 131 8.57 15.71 0.16
C ILE A 131 9.38 16.81 -0.55
N LEU A 132 8.74 17.61 -1.41
CA LEU A 132 9.44 18.71 -2.07
C LEU A 132 9.80 19.86 -1.13
N GLN A 133 8.99 20.08 -0.09
CA GLN A 133 9.26 21.10 0.92
C GLN A 133 10.36 20.68 1.91
N ASN A 134 10.35 19.41 2.35
CA ASN A 134 11.18 18.96 3.46
C ASN A 134 12.50 18.35 3.01
N ILE A 135 12.52 17.63 1.87
CA ILE A 135 13.68 16.90 1.42
C ILE A 135 14.50 17.74 0.42
N LYS A 136 15.55 18.37 0.93
CA LYS A 136 16.43 19.22 0.13
C LYS A 136 17.19 18.44 -0.95
N LYS A 137 17.64 17.22 -0.63
CA LYS A 137 18.29 16.33 -1.59
C LYS A 137 17.26 15.84 -2.59
N PRO A 138 17.47 16.03 -3.91
CA PRO A 138 16.55 15.52 -4.90
C PRO A 138 16.49 13.99 -4.82
N ILE A 139 15.31 13.46 -4.50
CA ILE A 139 15.01 12.03 -4.54
C ILE A 139 14.09 11.74 -5.72
N PRO A 140 14.12 10.53 -6.31
CA PRO A 140 13.25 10.17 -7.41
C PRO A 140 11.82 9.85 -6.95
N PHE A 141 10.86 10.23 -7.81
CA PHE A 141 9.49 9.77 -7.85
C PHE A 141 9.40 8.73 -8.98
N ILE A 142 9.10 7.48 -8.65
CA ILE A 142 9.19 6.34 -9.55
C ILE A 142 7.80 5.73 -9.73
N GLY A 143 7.35 5.57 -10.96
CA GLY A 143 6.04 4.98 -11.24
C GLY A 143 5.79 4.74 -12.72
N PRO A 144 4.67 4.10 -13.07
CA PRO A 144 4.24 3.98 -14.45
C PRO A 144 3.94 5.37 -15.04
N LYS A 145 3.85 5.44 -16.35
CA LYS A 145 3.73 6.70 -17.10
C LYS A 145 2.64 7.63 -16.52
N TYR A 146 1.44 7.12 -16.25
CA TYR A 146 0.34 7.97 -15.79
C TYR A 146 0.53 8.51 -14.37
N SER A 147 1.19 7.77 -13.48
CA SER A 147 1.59 8.29 -12.18
C SER A 147 2.59 9.44 -12.31
N VAL A 148 3.57 9.27 -13.17
CA VAL A 148 4.60 10.29 -13.45
C VAL A 148 3.99 11.54 -14.08
N GLU A 149 3.13 11.39 -15.09
CA GLU A 149 2.43 12.51 -15.72
C GLU A 149 1.60 13.30 -14.70
N LYS A 150 0.92 12.60 -13.78
CA LYS A 150 0.13 13.23 -12.73
C LYS A 150 0.99 13.99 -11.71
N TRP A 151 2.14 13.46 -11.30
CA TRP A 151 3.10 14.17 -10.46
C TRP A 151 3.61 15.44 -11.15
N ILE A 152 3.99 15.35 -12.43
CA ILE A 152 4.46 16.51 -13.21
C ILE A 152 3.33 17.55 -13.35
N GLU A 153 2.09 17.09 -13.60
CA GLU A 153 0.92 17.96 -13.66
C GLU A 153 0.69 18.73 -12.33
N TRP A 154 0.94 18.09 -11.19
CA TRP A 154 0.86 18.76 -9.89
C TRP A 154 2.02 19.74 -9.65
N GLY A 155 3.12 19.61 -10.37
CA GLY A 155 4.29 20.49 -10.28
C GLY A 155 5.54 19.83 -9.69
N VAL A 156 5.59 18.50 -9.60
CA VAL A 156 6.85 17.81 -9.29
C VAL A 156 7.81 18.01 -10.46
N PRO A 157 9.07 18.43 -10.24
CA PRO A 157 10.05 18.62 -11.31
C PRO A 157 10.27 17.34 -12.12
N ALA A 158 10.18 17.45 -13.44
CA ALA A 158 10.24 16.28 -14.34
C ALA A 158 11.55 15.49 -14.20
N GLU A 159 12.65 16.18 -13.92
CA GLU A 159 13.97 15.56 -13.70
C GLU A 159 14.02 14.66 -12.46
N ARG A 160 13.10 14.82 -11.52
CA ARG A 160 12.93 13.95 -10.35
C ARG A 160 12.04 12.75 -10.63
N CYS A 161 11.30 12.76 -11.73
CA CYS A 161 10.36 11.71 -12.08
C CYS A 161 11.03 10.64 -12.93
N LYS A 162 10.74 9.36 -12.64
CA LYS A 162 11.26 8.21 -13.38
C LYS A 162 10.09 7.33 -13.80
N ILE A 163 9.87 7.22 -15.11
CA ILE A 163 8.91 6.27 -15.66
C ILE A 163 9.55 4.88 -15.64
N VAL A 164 8.77 3.90 -15.18
CA VAL A 164 9.12 2.48 -15.22
C VAL A 164 8.00 1.68 -15.86
N LYS A 165 8.37 0.56 -16.46
CA LYS A 165 7.50 -0.46 -17.03
C LYS A 165 8.02 -1.85 -16.63
N PRO A 166 7.23 -2.92 -16.78
CA PRO A 166 7.70 -4.27 -16.47
C PRO A 166 9.05 -4.61 -17.11
N GLY A 167 9.96 -5.12 -16.29
CA GLY A 167 11.34 -5.43 -16.67
C GLY A 167 12.36 -4.35 -16.33
N ASP A 168 11.94 -3.13 -16.03
CA ASP A 168 12.87 -2.06 -15.62
C ASP A 168 13.34 -2.28 -14.17
N SER A 169 14.61 -1.94 -13.93
CA SER A 169 15.23 -1.97 -12.59
C SER A 169 15.91 -0.64 -12.28
N ILE A 170 15.75 -0.18 -11.04
CA ILE A 170 16.40 1.03 -10.52
C ILE A 170 17.06 0.69 -9.20
N LYS A 171 18.31 1.10 -9.06
CA LYS A 171 19.06 0.96 -7.80
C LYS A 171 19.02 2.26 -6.99
N ILE A 172 18.57 2.16 -5.74
CA ILE A 172 18.59 3.23 -4.74
C ILE A 172 19.49 2.79 -3.60
N LYS A 173 20.73 3.28 -3.56
CA LYS A 173 21.77 2.86 -2.61
C LYS A 173 21.97 1.33 -2.64
N ASP A 174 21.63 0.65 -1.53
CA ASP A 174 21.72 -0.81 -1.36
C ASP A 174 20.45 -1.56 -1.84
N VAL A 175 19.35 -0.86 -2.11
CA VAL A 175 18.07 -1.44 -2.52
C VAL A 175 17.93 -1.44 -4.04
N GLU A 176 17.53 -2.58 -4.62
CA GLU A 176 17.13 -2.71 -6.02
C GLU A 176 15.61 -2.78 -6.13
N ILE A 177 15.04 -1.94 -6.99
CA ILE A 177 13.61 -1.84 -7.26
C ILE A 177 13.37 -2.35 -8.68
N ILE A 178 12.59 -3.42 -8.82
CA ILE A 178 12.24 -4.00 -10.12
C ILE A 178 10.76 -3.83 -10.35
N ALA A 179 10.39 -3.22 -11.47
CA ALA A 179 9.01 -3.17 -11.92
C ALA A 179 8.65 -4.48 -12.65
N VAL A 180 7.51 -5.06 -12.33
CA VAL A 180 6.99 -6.29 -12.95
C VAL A 180 5.53 -6.10 -13.34
N ASP A 181 5.00 -7.05 -14.15
CA ASP A 181 3.62 -6.99 -14.66
C ASP A 181 2.60 -6.77 -13.53
N SER A 182 1.66 -5.85 -13.73
CA SER A 182 0.50 -5.63 -12.88
C SER A 182 -0.73 -6.32 -13.47
N PHE A 183 -1.64 -6.76 -12.58
CA PHE A 183 -2.91 -7.40 -12.95
C PHE A 183 -4.12 -6.60 -12.44
N ASP A 184 -3.96 -5.30 -12.33
CA ASP A 184 -4.98 -4.37 -11.83
C ASP A 184 -6.05 -4.09 -12.88
N ARG A 185 -7.16 -4.83 -12.82
CA ARG A 185 -8.29 -4.67 -13.76
C ARG A 185 -9.00 -3.32 -13.56
N THR A 186 -9.03 -2.79 -12.34
CA THR A 186 -9.70 -1.53 -12.07
C THR A 186 -8.93 -0.38 -12.69
N CYS A 187 -7.62 -0.38 -12.59
CA CYS A 187 -6.75 0.60 -13.23
C CYS A 187 -6.88 0.52 -14.77
N LEU A 188 -6.98 -0.70 -15.30
CA LEU A 188 -7.13 -0.91 -16.75
C LEU A 188 -8.36 -0.19 -17.32
N VAL A 189 -9.50 -0.24 -16.61
CA VAL A 189 -10.79 0.33 -17.08
C VAL A 189 -11.04 1.76 -16.56
N THR A 190 -10.18 2.29 -15.72
CA THR A 190 -10.29 3.66 -15.19
C THR A 190 -9.80 4.67 -16.22
N THR A 191 -10.40 5.86 -16.19
CA THR A 191 -9.97 7.01 -17.00
C THR A 191 -8.58 7.54 -16.62
N PRO A 192 -7.79 8.16 -17.51
CA PRO A 192 -8.29 8.86 -18.68
C PRO A 192 -8.88 7.88 -19.67
N PRO A 193 -10.02 8.29 -20.26
CA PRO A 193 -10.70 7.44 -21.21
C PRO A 193 -9.83 7.35 -22.47
N GLU A 194 -9.07 6.29 -22.54
CA GLU A 194 -8.71 5.78 -23.85
C GLU A 194 -10.04 5.42 -24.51
N ASP A 195 -10.16 5.64 -25.77
CA ASP A 195 -11.32 5.15 -26.51
C ASP A 195 -11.21 3.61 -26.55
N LEU A 196 -11.73 2.96 -25.51
CA LEU A 196 -11.68 1.50 -25.34
C LEU A 196 -12.34 0.75 -26.50
N ARG A 197 -13.05 1.45 -27.38
CA ARG A 197 -13.64 0.89 -28.60
C ARG A 197 -12.63 0.78 -29.73
N ASN A 198 -11.60 1.64 -29.73
CA ASN A 198 -10.66 1.76 -30.82
C ASN A 198 -9.21 1.44 -30.42
N THR A 199 -8.92 1.37 -29.12
CA THR A 199 -7.57 1.08 -28.61
C THR A 199 -7.60 -0.05 -27.61
N VAL A 200 -6.60 -0.95 -27.66
CA VAL A 200 -6.36 -1.92 -26.59
C VAL A 200 -5.70 -1.17 -25.43
N PRO A 201 -6.27 -1.20 -24.21
CA PRO A 201 -5.63 -0.57 -23.07
C PRO A 201 -4.25 -1.16 -22.81
N ASP A 202 -3.26 -0.31 -22.63
CA ASP A 202 -1.91 -0.71 -22.26
C ASP A 202 -1.74 -0.65 -20.73
N MET A 203 -1.63 -1.81 -20.09
CA MET A 203 -1.45 -1.90 -18.65
C MET A 203 -0.13 -1.28 -18.19
N ASP A 204 0.93 -1.45 -18.97
CA ASP A 204 2.30 -1.07 -18.59
C ASP A 204 2.47 0.45 -18.41
N VAL A 205 1.61 1.26 -19.05
CA VAL A 205 1.60 2.71 -18.84
C VAL A 205 0.75 3.13 -17.64
N LYS A 206 -0.12 2.24 -17.14
CA LYS A 206 -1.09 2.51 -16.07
C LYS A 206 -0.63 2.00 -14.72
N ALA A 207 -0.13 0.77 -14.66
CA ALA A 207 0.20 0.11 -13.41
C ALA A 207 1.39 -0.85 -13.55
N VAL A 208 2.16 -0.96 -12.46
CA VAL A 208 3.21 -1.95 -12.26
C VAL A 208 3.12 -2.52 -10.86
N ASN A 209 3.55 -3.76 -10.68
CA ASN A 209 3.89 -4.31 -9.39
C ASN A 209 5.39 -4.11 -9.13
N TYR A 210 5.83 -4.20 -7.89
CA TYR A 210 7.24 -4.05 -7.55
C TYR A 210 7.81 -5.26 -6.85
N ILE A 211 9.07 -5.54 -7.16
CA ILE A 211 9.94 -6.38 -6.33
C ILE A 211 11.02 -5.47 -5.76
N ILE A 212 11.11 -5.42 -4.43
CA ILE A 212 12.11 -4.65 -3.71
C ILE A 212 13.11 -5.63 -3.12
N LYS A 213 14.36 -5.57 -3.60
CA LYS A 213 15.44 -6.44 -3.12
C LYS A 213 16.31 -5.69 -2.13
N THR A 214 16.50 -6.30 -0.98
CA THR A 214 17.39 -5.84 0.09
C THR A 214 18.36 -6.97 0.47
N SER A 215 19.37 -6.66 1.24
CA SER A 215 20.25 -7.70 1.81
C SER A 215 19.52 -8.61 2.81
N GLY A 216 18.41 -8.17 3.37
CA GLY A 216 17.58 -8.94 4.31
C GLY A 216 16.56 -9.85 3.65
N GLY A 217 16.30 -9.70 2.36
CA GLY A 217 15.30 -10.47 1.61
C GLY A 217 14.57 -9.62 0.56
N ASN A 218 13.66 -10.26 -0.14
CA ASN A 218 12.93 -9.68 -1.27
C ASN A 218 11.44 -9.52 -0.93
N ILE A 219 10.90 -8.35 -1.26
CA ILE A 219 9.51 -7.98 -1.00
C ILE A 219 8.79 -7.85 -2.33
N TYR A 220 7.61 -8.46 -2.45
CA TYR A 220 6.72 -8.30 -3.58
C TYR A 220 5.54 -7.40 -3.20
N HIS A 221 5.33 -6.32 -3.95
CA HIS A 221 4.19 -5.42 -3.76
C HIS A 221 3.24 -5.51 -4.96
N SER A 222 2.02 -6.00 -4.73
CA SER A 222 1.06 -6.27 -5.80
C SER A 222 0.29 -5.03 -6.28
N GLY A 223 0.48 -3.86 -5.64
CA GLY A 223 -0.48 -2.76 -5.86
C GLY A 223 -1.90 -3.27 -5.68
N ASP A 224 -2.80 -2.86 -6.56
CA ASP A 224 -4.21 -3.27 -6.61
C ASP A 224 -4.48 -4.47 -7.51
N SER A 225 -3.46 -5.28 -7.79
CA SER A 225 -3.61 -6.45 -8.68
C SER A 225 -4.67 -7.42 -8.18
N HIS A 226 -5.49 -7.89 -9.11
CA HIS A 226 -6.35 -9.06 -8.95
C HIS A 226 -5.53 -10.33 -9.06
N TYR A 227 -6.11 -11.47 -8.67
CA TYR A 227 -5.45 -12.74 -8.89
C TYR A 227 -5.23 -13.02 -10.38
N SER A 228 -4.02 -13.44 -10.71
CA SER A 228 -3.62 -13.89 -12.04
C SER A 228 -2.74 -15.14 -11.93
N ILE A 229 -2.93 -16.09 -12.85
CA ILE A 229 -2.05 -17.26 -12.96
C ILE A 229 -0.60 -16.86 -13.28
N TYR A 230 -0.39 -15.66 -13.84
CA TYR A 230 0.93 -15.14 -14.17
C TYR A 230 1.77 -14.77 -12.94
N PHE A 231 1.20 -14.71 -11.73
CA PHE A 231 2.01 -14.66 -10.51
C PHE A 231 3.00 -15.83 -10.42
N ALA A 232 2.66 -16.99 -11.01
CA ALA A 232 3.56 -18.14 -11.05
C ALA A 232 4.85 -17.86 -11.88
N LYS A 233 4.79 -16.98 -12.89
CA LYS A 233 5.98 -16.52 -13.61
C LYS A 233 6.88 -15.70 -12.69
N HIS A 234 6.32 -14.75 -11.94
CA HIS A 234 7.09 -13.97 -10.98
C HIS A 234 7.72 -14.85 -9.89
N GLY A 235 6.97 -15.82 -9.33
CA GLY A 235 7.50 -16.77 -8.35
C GLY A 235 8.48 -17.81 -8.90
N LYS A 236 8.62 -17.91 -10.24
CA LYS A 236 9.68 -18.68 -10.91
C LYS A 236 10.93 -17.85 -11.13
N ASP A 237 10.75 -16.59 -11.51
CA ASP A 237 11.83 -15.71 -11.95
C ASP A 237 12.51 -15.02 -10.76
N TYR A 238 11.83 -14.93 -9.60
CA TYR A 238 12.32 -14.22 -8.42
C TYR A 238 12.07 -15.01 -7.14
N ASP A 239 13.07 -15.00 -6.23
CA ASP A 239 12.88 -15.46 -4.86
C ASP A 239 12.14 -14.36 -4.09
N ILE A 240 11.00 -14.71 -3.46
CA ILE A 240 10.17 -13.75 -2.75
C ILE A 240 10.04 -14.20 -1.29
N ASP A 241 10.41 -13.33 -0.36
CA ASP A 241 10.31 -13.60 1.07
C ASP A 241 8.95 -13.14 1.61
N VAL A 242 8.59 -11.90 1.36
CA VAL A 242 7.33 -11.29 1.82
C VAL A 242 6.56 -10.77 0.62
N ALA A 243 5.27 -11.08 0.53
CA ALA A 243 4.40 -10.56 -0.51
C ALA A 243 3.19 -9.85 0.09
N PHE A 244 2.84 -8.69 -0.47
CA PHE A 244 1.62 -7.96 -0.17
C PHE A 244 0.55 -8.29 -1.21
N ALA A 245 -0.67 -8.57 -0.74
CA ALA A 245 -1.82 -8.88 -1.58
C ALA A 245 -2.95 -7.88 -1.32
N ALA A 246 -3.40 -7.15 -2.32
CA ALA A 246 -4.59 -6.32 -2.22
C ALA A 246 -5.82 -7.23 -2.01
N TYR A 247 -6.44 -7.11 -0.84
CA TYR A 247 -7.54 -7.96 -0.39
C TYR A 247 -8.79 -7.13 -0.12
N GLY A 248 -9.92 -7.67 -0.48
CA GLY A 248 -11.20 -7.10 -0.12
C GLY A 248 -12.28 -7.36 -1.16
N GLU A 249 -13.49 -7.63 -0.70
CA GLU A 249 -14.67 -7.69 -1.54
C GLU A 249 -15.35 -6.33 -1.60
N ASN A 250 -15.61 -5.84 -2.78
CA ASN A 250 -16.24 -4.57 -3.04
C ASN A 250 -17.37 -4.71 -4.01
N PRO A 251 -18.45 -4.04 -3.78
CA PRO A 251 -19.51 -4.49 -2.91
C PRO A 251 -19.90 -5.92 -3.26
N VAL A 252 -20.75 -6.54 -2.49
CA VAL A 252 -21.15 -7.94 -2.70
C VAL A 252 -21.34 -8.28 -4.19
N GLY A 253 -20.56 -9.23 -4.69
CA GLY A 253 -20.59 -9.68 -6.07
C GLY A 253 -19.60 -9.00 -7.04
N ILE A 254 -18.77 -8.07 -6.56
CA ILE A 254 -17.73 -7.44 -7.37
C ILE A 254 -16.36 -7.69 -6.70
N ALA A 255 -15.56 -8.50 -7.35
CA ALA A 255 -14.16 -8.67 -6.96
C ALA A 255 -13.35 -7.49 -7.50
N ASP A 256 -13.34 -6.37 -6.77
CA ASP A 256 -12.45 -5.24 -7.04
C ASP A 256 -11.02 -5.54 -6.62
N LYS A 257 -10.86 -6.41 -5.64
CA LYS A 257 -9.59 -6.90 -5.11
C LYS A 257 -9.58 -8.44 -5.06
N MET A 258 -8.51 -9.02 -4.58
CA MET A 258 -8.43 -10.46 -4.36
C MET A 258 -9.40 -10.90 -3.27
N THR A 259 -10.03 -12.05 -3.48
CA THR A 259 -10.76 -12.75 -2.42
C THR A 259 -9.77 -13.44 -1.47
N SER A 260 -10.25 -13.91 -0.32
CA SER A 260 -9.42 -14.64 0.65
C SER A 260 -8.73 -15.87 0.05
N ILE A 261 -9.41 -16.59 -0.82
CA ILE A 261 -8.80 -17.74 -1.53
C ILE A 261 -7.75 -17.28 -2.56
N ASP A 262 -7.96 -16.13 -3.21
CA ASP A 262 -7.03 -15.61 -4.20
C ASP A 262 -5.72 -15.14 -3.54
N VAL A 263 -5.79 -14.59 -2.33
CA VAL A 263 -4.60 -14.25 -1.51
C VAL A 263 -3.75 -15.50 -1.28
N LEU A 264 -4.36 -16.62 -0.87
CA LEU A 264 -3.63 -17.89 -0.66
C LEU A 264 -3.08 -18.46 -1.97
N ARG A 265 -3.82 -18.36 -3.07
CA ARG A 265 -3.36 -18.79 -4.40
C ARG A 265 -2.21 -17.94 -4.92
N MET A 266 -2.23 -16.63 -4.66
CA MET A 266 -1.13 -15.73 -4.98
C MET A 266 0.13 -16.12 -4.22
N ALA A 267 0.02 -16.38 -2.91
CA ALA A 267 1.14 -16.82 -2.09
C ALA A 267 1.78 -18.12 -2.60
N GLU A 268 0.95 -19.10 -2.96
CA GLU A 268 1.38 -20.37 -3.55
C GLU A 268 2.08 -20.14 -4.90
N ALA A 269 1.50 -19.31 -5.77
CA ALA A 269 2.04 -19.00 -7.09
C ALA A 269 3.38 -18.25 -7.01
N LEU A 270 3.49 -17.25 -6.13
CA LEU A 270 4.71 -16.50 -5.87
C LEU A 270 5.77 -17.32 -5.11
N LYS A 271 5.38 -18.41 -4.45
CA LYS A 271 6.24 -19.19 -3.55
C LYS A 271 6.85 -18.35 -2.43
N CYS A 272 6.18 -17.30 -2.01
CA CYS A 272 6.66 -16.45 -0.93
C CYS A 272 6.67 -17.19 0.41
N LYS A 273 7.39 -16.66 1.41
CA LYS A 273 7.42 -17.23 2.77
C LYS A 273 6.32 -16.66 3.64
N VAL A 274 6.01 -15.36 3.45
CA VAL A 274 4.97 -14.65 4.18
C VAL A 274 4.07 -13.94 3.18
N ILE A 275 2.75 -14.05 3.36
CA ILE A 275 1.74 -13.29 2.62
C ILE A 275 1.01 -12.36 3.56
N ILE A 276 0.93 -11.08 3.21
CA ILE A 276 0.31 -10.04 4.01
C ILE A 276 -0.85 -9.43 3.22
N PRO A 277 -2.11 -9.65 3.64
CA PRO A 277 -3.24 -8.94 3.04
C PRO A 277 -3.20 -7.46 3.45
N ILE A 278 -3.45 -6.59 2.49
CA ILE A 278 -3.55 -5.12 2.66
C ILE A 278 -4.74 -4.61 1.87
N HIS A 279 -5.09 -3.34 1.96
CA HIS A 279 -6.21 -2.68 1.28
C HIS A 279 -7.62 -3.03 1.81
N TYR A 280 -7.77 -3.90 2.76
CA TYR A 280 -9.06 -4.38 3.24
C TYR A 280 -9.74 -3.45 4.28
N ASP A 281 -9.03 -2.44 4.76
CA ASP A 281 -9.46 -1.52 5.83
C ASP A 281 -9.62 -0.06 5.36
N VAL A 282 -9.51 0.19 4.07
CA VAL A 282 -9.36 1.56 3.51
C VAL A 282 -10.67 2.34 3.55
N TRP A 283 -11.75 1.70 3.10
CA TRP A 283 -13.04 2.34 2.88
C TRP A 283 -14.13 1.76 3.76
N THR A 284 -14.90 2.61 4.43
CA THR A 284 -15.98 2.17 5.35
C THR A 284 -17.01 1.24 4.70
N ASN A 285 -17.17 1.33 3.38
CA ASN A 285 -18.13 0.51 2.64
C ASN A 285 -17.52 -0.78 2.06
N PHE A 286 -16.19 -0.97 2.20
CA PHE A 286 -15.44 -2.01 1.51
C PHE A 286 -14.44 -2.69 2.45
N MET A 287 -14.80 -2.79 3.71
CA MET A 287 -14.00 -3.52 4.69
C MET A 287 -14.21 -5.02 4.51
N ALA A 288 -13.12 -5.77 4.53
CA ALA A 288 -13.16 -7.23 4.48
C ALA A 288 -12.62 -7.87 5.77
N ASP A 289 -13.11 -9.06 6.07
CA ASP A 289 -12.74 -9.78 7.28
C ASP A 289 -11.58 -10.75 7.01
N THR A 290 -10.41 -10.43 7.54
CA THR A 290 -9.20 -11.25 7.39
C THR A 290 -9.29 -12.63 8.04
N ARG A 291 -10.24 -12.86 8.97
CA ARG A 291 -10.47 -14.18 9.58
C ARG A 291 -10.81 -15.24 8.53
N GLU A 292 -11.40 -14.85 7.41
CA GLU A 292 -11.67 -15.77 6.31
C GLU A 292 -10.38 -16.35 5.72
N ILE A 293 -9.34 -15.53 5.55
CA ILE A 293 -8.01 -15.99 5.10
C ILE A 293 -7.44 -17.03 6.07
N GLU A 294 -7.54 -16.76 7.37
CA GLU A 294 -7.03 -17.66 8.41
C GLU A 294 -7.75 -19.00 8.43
N VAL A 295 -9.09 -18.97 8.34
CA VAL A 295 -9.90 -20.19 8.29
C VAL A 295 -9.55 -21.03 7.07
N LEU A 296 -9.50 -20.40 5.89
CA LEU A 296 -9.15 -21.09 4.65
C LEU A 296 -7.71 -21.62 4.67
N TYR A 297 -6.78 -20.86 5.22
CA TYR A 297 -5.39 -21.31 5.41
C TYR A 297 -5.33 -22.55 6.29
N LYS A 298 -5.95 -22.53 7.49
CA LYS A 298 -6.00 -23.67 8.42
C LYS A 298 -6.62 -24.91 7.78
N MET A 299 -7.68 -24.75 6.97
CA MET A 299 -8.34 -25.87 6.28
C MET A 299 -7.50 -26.49 5.16
N LYS A 300 -6.63 -25.70 4.53
CA LYS A 300 -5.96 -26.10 3.29
C LYS A 300 -4.48 -26.41 3.44
N LYS A 301 -3.78 -25.81 4.43
CA LYS A 301 -2.32 -25.81 4.56
C LYS A 301 -1.71 -27.20 4.52
N ASP A 302 -2.28 -28.15 5.26
CA ASP A 302 -1.73 -29.49 5.35
C ASP A 302 -2.01 -30.30 4.07
N ARG A 303 -3.23 -30.19 3.53
CA ARG A 303 -3.62 -30.88 2.29
C ARG A 303 -2.84 -30.40 1.08
N LEU A 304 -2.62 -29.08 0.96
CA LEU A 304 -1.92 -28.45 -0.15
C LEU A 304 -0.43 -28.24 0.16
N GLN A 305 0.02 -28.62 1.34
CA GLN A 305 1.42 -28.50 1.78
C GLN A 305 1.97 -27.08 1.62
N TYR A 306 1.20 -26.07 2.03
CA TYR A 306 1.61 -24.68 1.95
C TYR A 306 2.96 -24.43 2.65
N LYS A 307 3.85 -23.72 1.97
CA LYS A 307 5.18 -23.36 2.47
C LYS A 307 5.27 -21.91 2.94
N PHE A 308 4.14 -21.21 2.95
CA PHE A 308 4.01 -19.84 3.40
C PHE A 308 3.10 -19.74 4.62
N LYS A 309 3.14 -18.56 5.28
CA LYS A 309 2.22 -18.20 6.35
C LYS A 309 1.53 -16.87 6.02
N PRO A 310 0.24 -16.72 6.27
CA PRO A 310 -0.40 -15.42 6.29
C PRO A 310 -0.01 -14.68 7.56
N PHE A 311 0.23 -13.38 7.44
CA PHE A 311 0.44 -12.47 8.55
C PHE A 311 -0.63 -11.36 8.48
N ILE A 312 -1.45 -11.26 9.52
CA ILE A 312 -2.49 -10.24 9.62
C ILE A 312 -1.90 -9.04 10.34
N TRP A 313 -1.82 -7.93 9.63
CA TRP A 313 -1.17 -6.72 10.08
C TRP A 313 -2.18 -5.64 10.47
N GLU A 314 -1.76 -4.70 11.32
CA GLU A 314 -2.54 -3.51 11.67
C GLU A 314 -1.84 -2.25 11.13
N VAL A 315 -2.63 -1.25 10.70
CA VAL A 315 -2.11 0.02 10.17
C VAL A 315 -1.27 0.73 11.22
N GLY A 316 -0.11 1.22 10.82
CA GLY A 316 0.89 1.82 11.71
C GLY A 316 1.82 0.80 12.38
N GLY A 317 1.56 -0.50 12.23
CA GLY A 317 2.39 -1.55 12.81
C GLY A 317 3.75 -1.68 12.13
N LYS A 318 4.76 -2.08 12.91
CA LYS A 318 6.10 -2.41 12.44
C LYS A 318 6.25 -3.92 12.24
N TYR A 319 6.92 -4.31 11.16
CA TYR A 319 7.30 -5.70 10.87
C TYR A 319 8.75 -5.75 10.45
N VAL A 320 9.55 -6.63 11.06
CA VAL A 320 10.98 -6.80 10.77
C VAL A 320 11.23 -8.21 10.24
N TYR A 321 11.68 -8.32 9.01
CA TYR A 321 12.06 -9.61 8.43
C TYR A 321 13.58 -9.83 8.54
N PRO A 322 14.06 -11.03 8.89
CA PRO A 322 13.32 -12.28 9.10
C PRO A 322 12.86 -12.52 10.54
N ARG A 323 13.08 -11.59 11.48
CA ARG A 323 12.73 -11.74 12.90
C ARG A 323 11.27 -12.16 13.09
N ASP A 324 10.35 -11.47 12.42
CA ASP A 324 8.92 -11.58 12.62
C ASP A 324 8.24 -12.58 11.66
N LYS A 325 9.01 -13.33 10.84
CA LYS A 325 8.49 -14.22 9.79
C LYS A 325 7.54 -15.32 10.27
N ASP A 326 7.61 -15.63 11.56
CA ASP A 326 6.80 -16.70 12.16
C ASP A 326 5.56 -16.15 12.88
N LEU A 327 5.41 -14.84 12.99
CA LEU A 327 4.22 -14.21 13.52
C LEU A 327 3.02 -14.43 12.57
N THR A 328 1.84 -14.55 13.14
CA THR A 328 0.58 -14.65 12.39
C THR A 328 -0.26 -13.39 12.49
N HIS A 329 -0.06 -12.59 13.54
CA HIS A 329 -0.79 -11.36 13.82
C HIS A 329 0.15 -10.30 14.38
N TYR A 330 -0.18 -9.06 14.09
CA TYR A 330 0.37 -7.89 14.77
C TYR A 330 -0.74 -7.23 15.58
N HIS A 331 -0.42 -6.87 16.80
CA HIS A 331 -1.27 -6.04 17.64
C HIS A 331 -0.43 -4.89 18.18
N HIS A 332 -0.99 -3.69 18.14
CA HIS A 332 -0.31 -2.55 18.72
C HIS A 332 -0.11 -2.77 20.22
N PRO A 333 1.11 -2.54 20.72
CA PRO A 333 1.33 -2.48 22.15
C PRO A 333 0.38 -1.42 22.75
N ARG A 334 -0.41 -1.84 23.71
CA ARG A 334 -1.27 -0.91 24.45
C ARG A 334 -0.48 -0.45 25.66
N GLY A 335 0.31 0.62 25.50
CA GLY A 335 1.25 1.06 26.51
C GLY A 335 0.69 1.22 27.91
N PHE A 336 -0.62 1.42 28.04
CA PHE A 336 -1.29 1.42 29.34
C PHE A 336 -1.48 0.00 29.90
N GLU A 337 -1.79 -0.98 29.06
CA GLU A 337 -1.95 -2.38 29.48
C GLU A 337 -0.60 -3.00 29.81
N ASP A 338 0.45 -2.65 29.08
CA ASP A 338 1.82 -3.13 29.33
C ASP A 338 2.33 -2.68 30.71
N CYS A 339 1.94 -1.48 31.15
CA CYS A 339 2.27 -1.00 32.50
C CYS A 339 1.64 -1.83 33.61
N PHE A 340 0.59 -2.61 33.30
CA PHE A 340 -0.19 -3.38 34.26
C PHE A 340 -0.21 -4.88 33.92
N GLU A 341 0.76 -5.37 33.19
CA GLU A 341 0.84 -6.74 32.70
C GLU A 341 0.60 -7.79 33.80
N HIS A 342 1.06 -7.52 35.02
CA HIS A 342 0.92 -8.41 36.17
C HIS A 342 -0.27 -8.09 37.08
N GLU A 343 -1.02 -7.04 36.80
CA GLU A 343 -2.11 -6.54 37.64
C GLU A 343 -3.48 -6.74 36.96
N GLN A 344 -3.77 -7.95 36.55
CA GLN A 344 -5.00 -8.26 35.78
C GLN A 344 -6.31 -7.98 36.51
N ASN A 345 -6.29 -7.75 37.79
CA ASN A 345 -7.46 -7.56 38.65
C ASN A 345 -7.56 -6.15 39.24
N ILE A 346 -7.13 -5.12 38.55
CA ILE A 346 -7.28 -3.76 39.04
C ILE A 346 -8.77 -3.40 39.15
N PRO A 347 -9.28 -3.08 40.35
CA PRO A 347 -10.71 -2.89 40.54
C PRO A 347 -11.35 -1.77 39.73
N PHE A 348 -10.60 -0.73 39.40
CA PHE A 348 -11.10 0.41 38.62
C PHE A 348 -11.25 0.13 37.11
N ARG A 349 -10.76 -1.00 36.59
CA ARG A 349 -11.05 -1.45 35.24
C ARG A 349 -12.54 -1.57 34.94
N ALA A 350 -13.33 -1.92 35.93
CA ALA A 350 -14.78 -2.03 35.78
C ALA A 350 -15.48 -0.66 35.71
N MET A 351 -14.77 0.43 35.93
CA MET A 351 -15.33 1.79 35.99
C MET A 351 -14.99 2.59 34.70
N LEU A 352 -14.22 2.04 33.79
CA LEU A 352 -13.92 2.58 32.49
C LEU A 352 -14.74 1.85 31.43
#